data_9c9499e57b5b7e932cd9970b371d0137
#
_entry.id   9c9499e57b5b7e932cd9970b371d0137
#
_cell.length_a   1.000
_cell.length_b   1.000
_cell.length_c   1.000
_cell.angle_alpha   90.00
_cell.angle_beta   90.00
_cell.angle_gamma   90.00
#
_symmetry.space_group_name_H-M   'P 1'
#
loop_
_entity.id
_entity.type
_entity.pdbx_description
1 polymer ?
#
loop_
_entity_poly.entity_id
_entity_poly.type
_entity_poly.pdbx_seq_one_letter_code
_entity_poly.pdbx_strand_id
1 'polypeptide(L)' 'MDYGMIGKIEKAKIYSEERERFKFEEFAVLFEGDNNGHTVSIDQGVWHCDCEFFTLREVCSHTMALERLLHGMLPERVVA' A
#
# COMPACT_ATOMS: atom_id res chain seq x y z
N MET A 1 -30.11 2.26 12.90
CA MET A 1 -29.41 1.71 11.72
C MET A 1 -30.47 1.19 10.76
N ASP A 2 -30.39 1.53 9.49
CA ASP A 2 -31.37 1.05 8.53
C ASP A 2 -30.92 -0.27 7.88
N TYR A 3 -31.84 -0.91 7.17
CA TYR A 3 -31.56 -2.21 6.53
C TYR A 3 -30.49 -2.10 5.44
N GLY A 4 -30.43 -0.98 4.75
CA GLY A 4 -29.41 -0.76 3.74
C GLY A 4 -28.01 -0.74 4.35
N MET A 5 -27.86 -0.18 5.53
CA MET A 5 -26.59 -0.13 6.23
C MET A 5 -26.14 -1.53 6.68
N ILE A 6 -27.08 -2.35 7.13
CA ILE A 6 -26.77 -3.72 7.55
C ILE A 6 -26.19 -4.51 6.38
N GLY A 7 -26.83 -4.40 5.21
CA GLY A 7 -26.33 -5.07 4.00
C GLY A 7 -24.94 -4.59 3.59
N LYS A 8 -24.67 -3.29 3.74
CA LYS A 8 -23.36 -2.72 3.41
C LYS A 8 -22.27 -3.22 4.37
N ILE A 9 -22.61 -3.35 5.64
CA ILE A 9 -21.66 -3.87 6.63
C ILE A 9 -21.28 -5.31 6.32
N GLU A 10 -22.26 -6.13 5.96
CA GLU A 10 -22.01 -7.53 5.61
C GLU A 10 -21.15 -7.64 4.36
N LYS A 11 -21.46 -6.84 3.33
CA LYS A 11 -20.65 -6.84 2.11
C LYS A 11 -19.23 -6.36 2.39
N ALA A 12 -19.07 -5.38 3.27
CA ALA A 12 -17.75 -4.88 3.62
C ALA A 12 -16.88 -5.98 4.22
N LYS A 13 -17.45 -6.82 5.06
CA LYS A 13 -16.73 -7.94 5.64
C LYS A 13 -16.26 -8.91 4.58
N ILE A 14 -17.16 -9.27 3.66
CA ILE A 14 -16.84 -10.18 2.57
C ILE A 14 -15.74 -9.61 1.68
N TYR A 15 -15.91 -8.36 1.27
CA TYR A 15 -14.94 -7.71 0.39
C TYR A 15 -13.56 -7.58 1.03
N SER A 16 -13.51 -7.34 2.35
CA SER A 16 -12.22 -7.22 3.03
C SER A 16 -11.43 -8.53 3.05
N GLU A 17 -12.11 -9.64 2.88
CA GLU A 17 -11.48 -10.95 2.78
C GLU A 17 -11.07 -11.29 1.35
N GLU A 18 -11.62 -10.59 0.37
CA GLU A 18 -11.30 -10.79 -1.04
C GLU A 18 -10.34 -9.68 -1.50
N ARG A 19 -9.13 -9.76 -0.99
CA ARG A 19 -8.12 -8.70 -1.16
C ARG A 19 -7.80 -8.41 -2.61
N GLU A 20 -7.89 -9.40 -3.48
CA GLU A 20 -7.61 -9.27 -4.91
C GLU A 20 -8.56 -8.33 -5.64
N ARG A 21 -9.68 -7.97 -5.01
CA ARG A 21 -10.61 -6.99 -5.58
C ARG A 21 -10.07 -5.57 -5.52
N PHE A 22 -9.10 -5.32 -4.62
CA PHE A 22 -8.59 -3.99 -4.38
C PHE A 22 -7.24 -3.83 -5.05
N LYS A 23 -7.11 -2.78 -5.84
CA LYS A 23 -5.85 -2.43 -6.48
C LYS A 23 -5.49 -1.02 -6.09
N PHE A 24 -4.37 -0.87 -5.43
CA PHE A 24 -3.87 0.44 -5.05
C PHE A 24 -3.14 1.04 -6.25
N GLU A 25 -3.61 2.17 -6.70
CA GLU A 25 -2.99 2.86 -7.83
C GLU A 25 -2.02 3.92 -7.36
N GLU A 26 -2.39 4.62 -6.30
CA GLU A 26 -1.61 5.73 -5.76
C GLU A 26 -1.86 5.84 -4.27
N PHE A 27 -0.81 5.97 -3.48
CA PHE A 27 -0.95 6.23 -2.05
C PHE A 27 0.36 6.76 -1.48
N ALA A 28 0.26 7.33 -0.27
CA ALA A 28 1.41 7.70 0.54
C ALA A 28 1.20 7.15 1.94
N VAL A 29 2.23 6.59 2.52
CA VAL A 29 2.19 5.98 3.84
C VAL A 29 3.29 6.59 4.70
N LEU A 30 2.95 6.94 5.92
CA LEU A 30 3.96 7.33 6.90
C LEU A 30 4.38 6.07 7.65
N PHE A 31 5.62 5.69 7.48
CA PHE A 31 6.19 4.52 8.14
C PHE A 31 6.95 4.98 9.39
N GLU A 32 6.68 4.34 10.51
CA GLU A 32 7.38 4.63 11.75
C GLU A 32 8.59 3.70 11.87
N GLY A 33 9.77 4.24 11.58
CA GLY A 33 11.02 3.51 11.73
C GLY A 33 11.51 3.52 13.18
N ASP A 34 12.60 2.82 13.42
CA ASP A 34 13.17 2.73 14.75
C ASP A 34 13.69 4.06 15.27
N ASN A 35 14.24 4.87 14.40
CA ASN A 35 14.82 6.17 14.76
C ASN A 35 14.04 7.35 14.19
N ASN A 36 13.54 7.21 12.97
CA ASN A 36 12.85 8.29 12.25
C ASN A 36 11.65 7.76 11.52
N GLY A 37 10.70 8.66 11.24
CA GLY A 37 9.60 8.35 10.33
C GLY A 37 10.06 8.49 8.89
N HIS A 38 9.44 7.73 8.00
CA HIS A 38 9.70 7.80 6.57
C HIS A 38 8.39 7.87 5.80
N THR A 39 8.40 8.61 4.71
CA THR A 39 7.24 8.65 3.81
C THR A 39 7.53 7.73 2.63
N VAL A 40 6.64 6.78 2.42
CA VAL A 40 6.74 5.83 1.31
C VAL A 40 5.50 6.03 0.44
N SER A 41 5.69 6.14 -0.85
CA SER A 41 4.57 6.35 -1.76
C SER A 41 4.73 5.54 -3.03
N ILE A 42 3.61 5.32 -3.70
CA ILE A 42 3.58 4.73 -5.02
C ILE A 42 2.61 5.54 -5.87
N ASP A 43 2.97 5.73 -7.14
CA ASP A 43 2.15 6.44 -8.11
C ASP A 43 2.30 5.73 -9.44
N GLN A 44 1.22 5.07 -9.88
CA GLN A 44 1.19 4.34 -11.15
C GLN A 44 2.33 3.34 -11.30
N GLY A 45 2.66 2.64 -10.22
CA GLY A 45 3.71 1.64 -10.23
C GLY A 45 5.11 2.16 -9.96
N VAL A 46 5.26 3.47 -9.79
CA VAL A 46 6.55 4.10 -9.47
C VAL A 46 6.63 4.34 -7.97
N TRP A 47 7.59 3.73 -7.31
CA TRP A 47 7.79 3.86 -5.87
C TRP A 47 8.67 5.05 -5.53
N HIS A 48 8.42 5.63 -4.37
CA HIS A 48 9.25 6.68 -3.78
C HIS A 48 9.37 6.43 -2.30
N CYS A 49 10.56 6.62 -1.78
CA CYS A 49 10.80 6.58 -0.33
C CYS A 49 11.87 7.61 -0.02
N ASP A 50 11.75 8.26 1.11
CA ASP A 50 12.69 9.30 1.50
C ASP A 50 13.94 8.79 2.19
N CYS A 51 14.10 7.47 2.33
CA CYS A 51 15.28 6.92 2.97
C CYS A 51 16.48 6.92 2.01
N GLU A 52 17.66 6.97 2.61
CA GLU A 52 18.92 7.05 1.86
C GLU A 52 19.14 5.82 0.98
N PHE A 53 18.81 4.65 1.49
CA PHE A 53 19.01 3.40 0.74
C PHE A 53 18.20 3.39 -0.55
N PHE A 54 16.95 3.86 -0.49
CA PHE A 54 16.10 3.96 -1.67
C PHE A 54 16.67 4.93 -2.70
N THR A 55 17.20 6.06 -2.22
CA THR A 55 17.77 7.07 -3.11
C THR A 55 18.88 6.48 -3.97
N LEU A 56 19.64 5.56 -3.40
CA LEU A 56 20.77 4.94 -4.10
C LEU A 56 20.38 3.72 -4.96
N ARG A 57 19.36 3.00 -4.54
CA ARG A 57 19.05 1.68 -5.12
C ARG A 57 17.65 1.53 -5.70
N GLU A 58 16.78 2.49 -5.45
CA GLU A 58 15.38 2.48 -5.88
C GLU A 58 14.56 1.33 -5.26
N VAL A 59 15.11 0.64 -4.28
CA VAL A 59 14.40 -0.31 -3.43
C VAL A 59 14.91 -0.15 -2.02
N CYS A 60 14.09 -0.48 -1.04
CA CYS A 60 14.48 -0.44 0.36
C CYS A 60 13.59 -1.36 1.17
N SER A 61 13.90 -1.51 2.46
CA SER A 61 13.10 -2.35 3.34
C SER A 61 11.66 -1.84 3.45
N HIS A 62 11.46 -0.53 3.37
CA HIS A 62 10.13 0.06 3.50
C HIS A 62 9.24 -0.29 2.31
N THR A 63 9.76 -0.16 1.08
CA THR A 63 9.00 -0.52 -0.11
C THR A 63 8.79 -2.02 -0.20
N MET A 64 9.79 -2.80 0.15
CA MET A 64 9.66 -4.26 0.14
C MET A 64 8.65 -4.75 1.17
N ALA A 65 8.60 -4.09 2.34
CA ALA A 65 7.63 -4.43 3.37
C ALA A 65 6.20 -4.18 2.87
N LEU A 66 5.98 -3.06 2.20
CA LEU A 66 4.67 -2.74 1.63
C LEU A 66 4.29 -3.71 0.50
N GLU A 67 5.25 -4.11 -0.32
CA GLU A 67 4.99 -5.09 -1.36
C GLU A 67 4.53 -6.42 -0.77
N ARG A 68 5.13 -6.83 0.34
CA ARG A 68 4.72 -8.05 1.03
C ARG A 68 3.36 -7.90 1.70
N LEU A 69 3.15 -6.76 2.37
CA LEU A 69 1.91 -6.49 3.08
C LEU A 69 0.72 -6.42 2.14
N LEU A 70 0.90 -5.79 1.00
CA LEU A 70 -0.16 -5.54 0.02
C LEU A 70 -0.05 -6.45 -1.21
N HIS A 71 0.54 -7.62 -1.04
CA HIS A 71 0.73 -8.57 -2.13
C HIS A 71 -0.58 -8.85 -2.86
N GLY A 72 -0.53 -8.74 -4.18
CA GLY A 72 -1.70 -8.96 -5.03
C GLY A 72 -2.59 -7.73 -5.19
N MET A 73 -2.30 -6.64 -4.48
CA MET A 73 -3.12 -5.43 -4.51
C MET A 73 -2.39 -4.22 -5.10
N LEU A 74 -1.17 -4.42 -5.57
CA LEU A 74 -0.37 -3.32 -6.10
C LEU A 74 -0.29 -3.40 -7.62
N PRO A 75 -0.09 -2.25 -8.30
CA PRO A 75 0.15 -2.25 -9.73
C PRO A 75 1.52 -2.88 -10.01
N GLU A 76 1.73 -3.26 -11.26
CA GLU A 76 3.02 -3.76 -11.67
C GLU A 76 4.07 -2.67 -11.48
N ARG A 77 5.25 -3.07 -10.96
CA ARG A 77 6.31 -2.10 -10.68
C ARG A 77 6.85 -1.51 -11.98
N VAL A 78 6.95 -0.20 -11.99
CA VAL A 78 7.54 0.54 -13.11
C VAL A 78 8.82 1.18 -12.62
N VAL A 79 9.91 0.95 -13.32
CA VAL A 79 11.20 1.58 -13.01
C VAL A 79 11.27 2.89 -13.76
N ALA A 80 11.42 3.98 -13.00
CA ALA A 80 11.46 5.32 -13.60
C ALA A 80 12.79 5.59 -14.29
#